data_44fbf6e8722461ec920931e436002e10
#
_entry.id   44fbf6e8722461ec920931e436002e10
#
_cell.length_a   1.000
_cell.length_b   1.000
_cell.length_c   1.000
_cell.angle_alpha   90.00
_cell.angle_beta   90.00
_cell.angle_gamma   90.00
#
_symmetry.space_group_name_H-M   'P 1'
#
loop_
_entity.id
_entity.type
_entity.pdbx_description
1 polymer ?
#
loop_
_entity_poly.entity_id
_entity_poly.type
_entity_poly.pdbx_seq_one_letter_code
_entity_poly.pdbx_strand_id
1 'polypeptide(L)'
;MIEEDKVLEDPKMDMAFAAHGWPSVESGKIGIVRRYAFGCVGDFKVRIIGKKGHASWPEQTVDPIAAANEIYQHIPAILTRTISGTEPKIMSVTYMQAGDVNVRNIIPQDCVFGGTMRAVKREVLEKMKAELEKE
;
A
#
# COMPACT_ATOMS: atom_id res chain seq x y z
N MET A 1 -1.57 -22.71 1.47
CA MET A 1 -0.72 -23.27 2.53
C MET A 1 -1.51 -23.52 3.81
N ILE A 2 -1.84 -22.55 4.70
CA ILE A 2 -2.51 -22.86 5.98
C ILE A 2 -3.90 -23.43 5.74
N GLU A 3 -4.72 -22.80 4.91
CA GLU A 3 -6.09 -23.23 4.64
C GLU A 3 -6.18 -24.39 3.62
N GLU A 4 -5.37 -24.35 2.56
CA GLU A 4 -5.40 -25.36 1.48
C GLU A 4 -4.70 -26.66 1.88
N ASP A 5 -3.51 -26.56 2.50
CA ASP A 5 -2.69 -27.73 2.84
C ASP A 5 -2.91 -28.21 4.28
N LYS A 6 -3.77 -27.54 5.05
CA LYS A 6 -4.13 -27.89 6.45
C LYS A 6 -2.92 -28.13 7.35
N VAL A 7 -1.82 -27.42 7.10
CA VAL A 7 -0.52 -27.64 7.77
C VAL A 7 -0.54 -27.46 9.28
N LEU A 8 -1.61 -26.92 9.86
CA LEU A 8 -1.80 -26.79 11.29
C LEU A 8 -2.81 -27.79 11.88
N GLU A 9 -3.46 -28.60 11.02
CA GLU A 9 -4.53 -29.52 11.41
C GLU A 9 -4.08 -30.98 11.41
N ASP A 10 -3.17 -31.37 10.49
CA ASP A 10 -2.69 -32.74 10.38
C ASP A 10 -1.16 -32.77 10.10
N PRO A 11 -0.33 -33.15 11.10
CA PRO A 11 -0.71 -33.37 12.50
C PRO A 11 -1.15 -32.08 13.18
N LYS A 12 -2.05 -32.18 14.15
CA LYS A 12 -2.50 -31.04 14.97
C LYS A 12 -1.32 -30.41 15.69
N MET A 13 -1.10 -29.12 15.43
CA MET A 13 -0.03 -28.35 16.05
C MET A 13 -0.50 -27.74 17.38
N ASP A 14 0.25 -27.95 18.46
CA ASP A 14 0.00 -27.31 19.74
C ASP A 14 0.63 -25.91 19.81
N MET A 15 1.72 -25.68 19.06
CA MET A 15 2.47 -24.42 19.09
C MET A 15 3.25 -24.21 17.80
N ALA A 16 3.41 -22.97 17.40
CA ALA A 16 4.26 -22.56 16.29
C ALA A 16 5.27 -21.50 16.74
N PHE A 17 6.50 -21.61 16.24
CA PHE A 17 7.57 -20.65 16.48
C PHE A 17 8.02 -20.04 15.15
N ALA A 18 8.26 -18.73 15.18
CA ALA A 18 8.87 -18.02 14.06
C ALA A 18 10.01 -17.16 14.59
N ALA A 19 11.10 -17.10 13.85
CA ALA A 19 12.22 -16.22 14.12
C ALA A 19 12.52 -15.34 12.92
N HIS A 20 12.89 -14.09 13.16
CA HIS A 20 13.23 -13.12 12.12
C HIS A 20 14.46 -12.34 12.52
N GLY A 21 15.43 -12.14 11.59
CA GLY A 21 16.55 -11.27 11.81
C GLY A 21 16.12 -9.82 12.01
N TRP A 22 16.59 -9.17 13.05
CA TRP A 22 16.22 -7.79 13.37
C TRP A 22 17.47 -6.92 13.52
N PRO A 23 17.71 -5.92 12.65
CA PRO A 23 18.95 -5.15 12.63
C PRO A 23 19.29 -4.42 13.92
N SER A 24 18.30 -4.06 14.73
CA SER A 24 18.50 -3.36 16.00
C SER A 24 18.72 -4.28 17.21
N VAL A 25 18.67 -5.60 17.03
CA VAL A 25 18.98 -6.57 18.09
C VAL A 25 20.43 -6.99 17.94
N GLU A 26 21.22 -6.80 19.00
CA GLU A 26 22.65 -7.16 19.02
C GLU A 26 22.85 -8.67 18.78
N SER A 27 23.96 -9.02 18.11
CA SER A 27 24.35 -10.42 17.91
C SER A 27 24.43 -11.18 19.23
N GLY A 28 23.88 -12.40 19.25
CA GLY A 28 23.84 -13.25 20.45
C GLY A 28 22.65 -12.95 21.39
N LYS A 29 21.82 -11.94 21.07
CA LYS A 29 20.60 -11.65 21.84
C LYS A 29 19.34 -12.09 21.08
N ILE A 30 18.31 -12.45 21.83
CA ILE A 30 16.98 -12.77 21.32
C ILE A 30 15.99 -11.75 21.86
N GLY A 31 15.30 -11.05 20.97
CA GLY A 31 14.20 -10.15 21.30
C GLY A 31 12.87 -10.92 21.35
N ILE A 32 12.10 -10.75 22.42
CA ILE A 32 10.76 -11.34 22.55
C ILE A 32 9.73 -10.22 22.55
N VAL A 33 8.77 -10.29 21.64
CA VAL A 33 7.66 -9.34 21.55
C VAL A 33 6.41 -9.96 22.19
N ARG A 34 5.81 -9.26 23.15
CA ARG A 34 4.69 -9.79 23.95
C ARG A 34 3.31 -9.72 23.28
N ARG A 35 3.14 -8.91 22.21
CA ARG A 35 1.82 -8.73 21.56
C ARG A 35 1.92 -9.00 20.07
N TYR A 36 2.42 -8.03 19.30
CA TYR A 36 2.45 -8.08 17.84
C TYR A 36 3.90 -7.89 17.37
N ALA A 37 4.52 -8.95 16.89
CA ALA A 37 5.85 -8.87 16.27
C ALA A 37 5.76 -8.26 14.87
N PHE A 38 4.69 -8.60 14.14
CA PHE A 38 4.43 -8.14 12.78
C PHE A 38 2.97 -7.71 12.63
N GLY A 39 2.72 -6.83 11.69
CA GLY A 39 1.38 -6.46 11.26
C GLY A 39 0.96 -7.25 10.01
N CYS A 40 -0.32 -7.06 9.64
CA CYS A 40 -0.83 -7.47 8.34
C CYS A 40 -0.19 -6.60 7.26
N VAL A 41 0.05 -7.21 6.10
CA VAL A 41 0.61 -6.59 4.90
C VAL A 41 -0.46 -6.53 3.83
N GLY A 42 -0.54 -5.43 3.12
CA GLY A 42 -1.28 -5.29 1.89
C GLY A 42 -0.48 -4.45 0.89
N ASP A 43 -0.62 -4.75 -0.37
CA ASP A 43 -0.10 -3.93 -1.46
C ASP A 43 -1.28 -3.34 -2.23
N PHE A 44 -1.06 -2.19 -2.84
CA PHE A 44 -2.06 -1.54 -3.68
C PHE A 44 -1.44 -1.01 -4.96
N LYS A 45 -2.25 -0.94 -5.99
CA LYS A 45 -1.91 -0.36 -7.28
C LYS A 45 -3.13 0.40 -7.80
N VAL A 46 -2.93 1.67 -8.11
CA VAL A 46 -3.93 2.53 -8.72
C VAL A 46 -3.47 2.83 -10.15
N ARG A 47 -4.37 2.66 -11.10
CA ARG A 47 -4.17 3.08 -12.48
C ARG A 47 -5.22 4.08 -12.87
N ILE A 48 -4.80 5.27 -13.24
CA ILE A 48 -5.66 6.34 -13.69
C ILE A 48 -5.59 6.38 -15.21
N ILE A 49 -6.74 6.31 -15.84
CA ILE A 49 -6.88 6.36 -17.29
C ILE A 49 -7.36 7.74 -17.65
N GLY A 50 -6.51 8.49 -18.33
CA GLY A 50 -6.80 9.80 -18.84
C GLY A 50 -7.03 9.79 -20.35
N LYS A 51 -6.84 10.97 -20.95
CA LYS A 51 -6.87 11.16 -22.41
C LYS A 51 -5.62 11.90 -22.82
N LYS A 52 -4.72 11.22 -23.53
CA LYS A 52 -3.47 11.82 -24.01
C LYS A 52 -3.71 12.93 -25.02
N GLY A 53 -2.80 13.88 -25.09
CA GLY A 53 -2.81 14.93 -26.09
C GLY A 53 -1.61 15.85 -25.97
N HIS A 54 -1.58 16.89 -26.81
CA HIS A 54 -0.48 17.85 -26.83
C HIS A 54 -0.54 18.77 -25.60
N ALA A 55 0.57 18.93 -24.91
CA ALA A 55 0.64 19.70 -23.66
C ALA A 55 0.30 21.21 -23.81
N SER A 56 0.34 21.76 -25.03
CA SER A 56 -0.10 23.12 -25.27
C SER A 56 -1.61 23.29 -25.44
N TRP A 57 -2.36 22.20 -25.48
CA TRP A 57 -3.82 22.19 -25.54
C TRP A 57 -4.40 21.28 -24.43
N PRO A 58 -4.13 21.61 -23.15
CA PRO A 58 -4.53 20.77 -22.02
C PRO A 58 -6.05 20.61 -21.92
N GLU A 59 -6.84 21.59 -22.38
CA GLU A 59 -8.29 21.57 -22.41
C GLU A 59 -8.90 20.47 -23.31
N GLN A 60 -8.09 19.89 -24.19
CA GLN A 60 -8.49 18.77 -25.07
C GLN A 60 -8.11 17.40 -24.48
N THR A 61 -7.49 17.38 -23.32
CA THR A 61 -6.94 16.20 -22.65
C THR A 61 -7.67 15.92 -21.34
N VAL A 62 -7.36 14.77 -20.75
CA VAL A 62 -7.67 14.46 -19.34
C VAL A 62 -6.34 14.04 -18.71
N ASP A 63 -5.80 14.89 -17.86
CA ASP A 63 -4.45 14.70 -17.31
C ASP A 63 -4.46 13.68 -16.17
N PRO A 64 -3.91 12.46 -16.38
CA PRO A 64 -3.87 11.44 -15.34
C PRO A 64 -2.80 11.71 -14.27
N ILE A 65 -1.82 12.59 -14.55
CA ILE A 65 -0.80 12.98 -13.56
C ILE A 65 -1.42 13.90 -12.53
N ALA A 66 -2.24 14.86 -12.96
CA ALA A 66 -2.95 15.77 -12.06
C ALA A 66 -3.89 14.98 -11.13
N ALA A 67 -4.69 14.07 -11.69
CA ALA A 67 -5.57 13.20 -10.91
C ALA A 67 -4.80 12.29 -9.93
N ALA A 68 -3.68 11.71 -10.37
CA ALA A 68 -2.82 10.89 -9.49
C ALA A 68 -2.28 11.69 -8.31
N ASN A 69 -1.87 12.93 -8.54
CA ASN A 69 -1.37 13.81 -7.50
C ASN A 69 -2.48 14.16 -6.48
N GLU A 70 -3.70 14.38 -6.95
CA GLU A 70 -4.85 14.66 -6.08
C GLU A 70 -5.16 13.47 -5.16
N ILE A 71 -5.29 12.27 -5.71
CA ILE A 71 -5.49 11.04 -4.91
C ILE A 71 -4.33 10.84 -3.94
N TYR A 72 -3.07 11.02 -4.39
CA TYR A 72 -1.90 10.90 -3.51
C TYR A 72 -1.97 11.84 -2.30
N GLN A 73 -2.41 13.07 -2.49
CA GLN A 73 -2.58 14.04 -1.41
C GLN A 73 -3.71 13.67 -0.44
N HIS A 74 -4.70 12.89 -0.85
CA HIS A 74 -5.80 12.42 0.01
C HIS A 74 -5.39 11.25 0.92
N ILE A 75 -4.33 10.49 0.60
CA ILE A 75 -3.89 9.35 1.43
C ILE A 75 -3.70 9.70 2.92
N PRO A 76 -3.06 10.80 3.31
CA PRO A 76 -2.97 11.21 4.72
C PRO A 76 -4.35 11.46 5.36
N ALA A 77 -5.30 11.99 4.61
CA ALA A 77 -6.67 12.21 5.10
C ALA A 77 -7.40 10.89 5.36
N ILE A 78 -7.27 9.91 4.46
CA ILE A 78 -7.77 8.54 4.67
C ILE A 78 -7.27 7.99 6.01
N LEU A 79 -5.95 8.06 6.24
CA LEU A 79 -5.34 7.51 7.45
C LEU A 79 -5.75 8.23 8.74
N THR A 80 -5.99 9.55 8.68
CA THR A 80 -6.23 10.37 9.87
C THR A 80 -7.70 10.65 10.15
N ARG A 81 -8.56 10.62 9.13
CA ARG A 81 -9.98 11.00 9.26
C ARG A 81 -10.91 9.79 9.34
N THR A 82 -10.54 8.67 8.72
CA THR A 82 -11.44 7.51 8.64
C THR A 82 -11.04 6.37 9.57
N ILE A 83 -9.79 6.33 10.03
CA ILE A 83 -9.26 5.28 10.88
C ILE A 83 -8.79 5.86 12.20
N SER A 84 -9.17 5.23 13.32
CA SER A 84 -8.79 5.68 14.67
C SER A 84 -7.29 5.95 14.79
N GLY A 85 -6.91 7.06 15.40
CA GLY A 85 -5.54 7.44 15.67
C GLY A 85 -4.80 6.47 16.61
N THR A 86 -5.52 5.65 17.38
CA THR A 86 -4.95 4.64 18.28
C THR A 86 -4.58 3.32 17.56
N GLU A 87 -5.02 3.16 16.31
CA GLU A 87 -4.68 1.96 15.52
C GLU A 87 -3.37 2.20 14.75
N PRO A 88 -2.31 1.39 14.99
CA PRO A 88 -1.09 1.47 14.22
C PRO A 88 -1.35 1.10 12.76
N LYS A 89 -1.01 2.03 11.86
CA LYS A 89 -1.23 1.89 10.43
C LYS A 89 -0.24 2.70 9.62
N ILE A 90 0.11 2.19 8.45
CA ILE A 90 0.98 2.84 7.47
C ILE A 90 0.41 2.58 6.08
N MET A 91 0.37 3.60 5.25
CA MET A 91 0.15 3.51 3.82
C MET A 91 1.20 4.39 3.14
N SER A 92 2.02 3.78 2.31
CA SER A 92 3.11 4.48 1.63
C SER A 92 3.05 4.19 0.14
N VAL A 93 3.01 5.25 -0.67
CA VAL A 93 3.26 5.15 -2.10
C VAL A 93 4.75 4.99 -2.30
N THR A 94 5.16 3.97 -3.02
CA THR A 94 6.57 3.64 -3.23
C THR A 94 7.03 3.82 -4.68
N TYR A 95 6.06 3.97 -5.60
CA TYR A 95 6.35 4.29 -7.00
C TYR A 95 5.19 5.06 -7.63
N MET A 96 5.52 5.87 -8.63
CA MET A 96 4.58 6.56 -9.54
C MET A 96 5.21 6.65 -10.91
N GLN A 97 4.47 6.28 -11.95
CA GLN A 97 4.95 6.25 -13.34
C GLN A 97 3.90 6.82 -14.27
N ALA A 98 4.29 7.77 -15.10
CA ALA A 98 3.47 8.35 -16.15
C ALA A 98 4.36 8.97 -17.24
N GLY A 99 3.89 8.91 -18.48
CA GLY A 99 4.55 9.54 -19.62
C GLY A 99 5.90 8.93 -20.00
N ASP A 100 6.60 9.63 -20.90
CA ASP A 100 7.94 9.29 -21.36
C ASP A 100 8.85 10.52 -21.21
N VAL A 101 9.99 10.36 -20.54
CA VAL A 101 10.97 11.42 -20.29
C VAL A 101 11.53 12.04 -21.57
N ASN A 102 11.48 11.30 -22.68
CA ASN A 102 11.94 11.75 -23.99
C ASN A 102 10.85 12.47 -24.79
N VAL A 103 9.58 12.43 -24.35
CA VAL A 103 8.44 13.01 -25.06
C VAL A 103 7.75 14.05 -24.14
N ARG A 104 8.36 15.21 -24.02
CA ARG A 104 7.99 16.25 -23.03
C ARG A 104 6.75 17.08 -23.38
N ASN A 105 6.29 16.99 -24.61
CA ASN A 105 5.17 17.77 -25.13
C ASN A 105 3.85 16.99 -25.20
N ILE A 106 3.78 15.82 -24.59
CA ILE A 106 2.58 14.97 -24.58
C ILE A 106 2.12 14.73 -23.15
N ILE A 107 0.88 15.05 -22.84
CA ILE A 107 0.17 14.58 -21.65
C ILE A 107 -0.12 13.08 -21.86
N PRO A 108 0.27 12.19 -20.92
CA PRO A 108 0.19 10.75 -21.14
C PRO A 108 -1.25 10.21 -21.14
N GLN A 109 -1.42 8.97 -21.59
CA GLN A 109 -2.71 8.28 -21.58
C GLN A 109 -3.08 7.80 -20.18
N ASP A 110 -2.11 7.40 -19.37
CA ASP A 110 -2.33 6.88 -18.04
C ASP A 110 -1.21 7.25 -17.07
N CYS A 111 -1.54 7.16 -15.79
CA CYS A 111 -0.61 7.21 -14.68
C CYS A 111 -0.86 5.99 -13.79
N VAL A 112 0.21 5.37 -13.33
CA VAL A 112 0.16 4.24 -12.41
C VAL A 112 0.98 4.58 -11.18
N PHE A 113 0.40 4.42 -10.01
CA PHE A 113 1.15 4.47 -8.76
C PHE A 113 0.72 3.32 -7.84
N GLY A 114 1.54 3.04 -6.87
CA GLY A 114 1.24 2.00 -5.90
C GLY A 114 2.23 1.97 -4.76
N GLY A 115 1.98 1.06 -3.86
CA GLY A 115 2.78 0.96 -2.66
C GLY A 115 2.29 -0.11 -1.71
N THR A 116 2.61 0.07 -0.44
CA THR A 116 2.33 -0.91 0.59
C THR A 116 1.50 -0.34 1.73
N MET A 117 0.68 -1.18 2.30
CA MET A 117 -0.09 -0.92 3.51
C MET A 117 0.35 -1.85 4.63
N ARG A 118 0.34 -1.34 5.86
CA ARG A 118 0.62 -2.10 7.07
C ARG A 118 -0.40 -1.74 8.13
N ALA A 119 -0.92 -2.73 8.83
CA ALA A 119 -1.74 -2.53 10.01
C ALA A 119 -1.52 -3.69 10.98
N VAL A 120 -1.69 -3.45 12.27
CA VAL A 120 -1.62 -4.52 13.27
C VAL A 120 -2.82 -5.45 13.17
N LYS A 121 -4.00 -4.89 12.91
CA LYS A 121 -5.26 -5.64 12.77
C LYS A 121 -5.67 -5.74 11.30
N ARG A 122 -6.15 -6.92 10.89
CA ARG A 122 -6.67 -7.16 9.53
C ARG A 122 -7.84 -6.24 9.18
N GLU A 123 -8.76 -6.01 10.14
CA GLU A 123 -9.92 -5.11 9.96
C GLU A 123 -9.49 -3.68 9.59
N VAL A 124 -8.40 -3.21 10.18
CA VAL A 124 -7.82 -1.89 9.87
C VAL A 124 -7.26 -1.88 8.45
N LEU A 125 -6.55 -2.94 8.05
CA LEU A 125 -6.02 -3.08 6.70
C LEU A 125 -7.12 -3.10 5.63
N GLU A 126 -8.18 -3.88 5.87
CA GLU A 126 -9.33 -3.95 4.95
C GLU A 126 -10.07 -2.60 4.86
N LYS A 127 -10.19 -1.89 5.99
CA LYS A 127 -10.74 -0.55 5.99
C LYS A 127 -9.87 0.43 5.18
N MET A 128 -8.54 0.37 5.30
CA MET A 128 -7.63 1.20 4.50
C MET A 128 -7.83 0.98 3.00
N LYS A 129 -7.98 -0.28 2.58
CA LYS A 129 -8.27 -0.62 1.17
C LYS A 129 -9.59 -0.03 0.73
N ALA A 130 -10.66 -0.28 1.48
CA ALA A 130 -12.00 0.19 1.15
C ALA A 130 -12.11 1.73 1.10
N GLU A 131 -11.35 2.45 1.91
CA GLU A 131 -11.32 3.91 1.84
C GLU A 131 -10.53 4.41 0.63
N LEU A 132 -9.43 3.74 0.25
CA LEU A 132 -8.68 4.08 -0.96
C LEU A 132 -9.50 3.82 -2.25
N GLU A 133 -10.38 2.83 -2.25
CA GLU A 133 -11.24 2.51 -3.40
C GLU A 133 -12.36 3.54 -3.64
N LYS A 134 -12.59 4.47 -2.70
CA LYS A 134 -13.61 5.53 -2.83
C LYS A 134 -13.08 6.79 -3.49
N GLU A 135 -11.77 6.96 -3.57
CA GLU A 135 -11.10 8.12 -4.18
C GLU A 135 -11.03 7.99 -5.71
#